data_bfbb0015073f518704a17329ae17010e
#
_entry.id   bfbb0015073f518704a17329ae17010e
#
_cell.length_a   1.000
_cell.length_b   1.000
_cell.length_c   1.000
_cell.angle_alpha   90.00
_cell.angle_beta   90.00
_cell.angle_gamma   90.00
#
_symmetry.space_group_name_H-M   'P 1'
#
loop_
_entity.id
_entity.type
_entity.pdbx_description
1 polymer ?
#
loop_
_entity_poly.entity_id
_entity_poly.type
_entity_poly.pdbx_seq_one_letter_code
_entity_poly.pdbx_strand_id
1 'polypeptide(L)'
;MTDHGTAHPPTTVEAHWVNVPNGLTALRMLLVPVFAWVLLSHPHNDSWRWMAALIFVIASITDIVDGKVARKYGLVTRFGKLWDPIADKALTGMALVGLSIIGELPWWITIVVLVREWGITLLRFLILKYGVMAANRGGKLKTVMQSIAIVMYLLPLPSWLHVVGVVVMWVALILTVLTGLDYCWEAYRLRKKALAG
;
A
#
# COMPACT_ATOMS: atom_id res chain seq x y z
N MET A 1 19.91 -54.21 9.54
CA MET A 1 18.66 -53.68 10.12
C MET A 1 18.87 -52.19 10.25
N THR A 2 18.60 -51.44 9.18
CA THR A 2 18.81 -49.97 9.08
C THR A 2 17.46 -49.30 9.30
N ASP A 3 17.35 -48.67 10.46
CA ASP A 3 16.18 -47.90 10.85
C ASP A 3 16.09 -46.60 9.99
N HIS A 4 15.16 -46.61 9.06
CA HIS A 4 14.81 -45.39 8.31
C HIS A 4 13.88 -44.55 9.18
N GLY A 5 14.49 -43.69 10.00
CA GLY A 5 13.77 -42.66 10.73
C GLY A 5 12.96 -41.77 9.74
N THR A 6 11.66 -41.98 9.73
CA THR A 6 10.72 -41.10 9.00
C THR A 6 10.77 -39.70 9.60
N ALA A 7 11.53 -38.79 8.97
CA ALA A 7 11.50 -37.39 9.31
C ALA A 7 10.08 -36.85 9.02
N HIS A 8 9.28 -36.67 10.07
CA HIS A 8 8.04 -35.94 9.96
C HIS A 8 8.36 -34.52 9.46
N PRO A 9 7.68 -34.02 8.40
CA PRO A 9 7.85 -32.64 8.01
C PRO A 9 7.44 -31.77 9.20
N PRO A 10 8.16 -30.66 9.43
CA PRO A 10 7.84 -29.75 10.54
C PRO A 10 6.38 -29.30 10.39
N THR A 11 5.56 -29.63 11.38
CA THR A 11 4.20 -29.11 11.49
C THR A 11 4.30 -27.60 11.60
N THR A 12 4.04 -26.89 10.49
CA THR A 12 3.89 -25.45 10.50
C THR A 12 2.65 -25.14 11.33
N VAL A 13 2.85 -24.83 12.61
CA VAL A 13 1.79 -24.32 13.47
C VAL A 13 1.31 -23.02 12.82
N GLU A 14 0.16 -23.07 12.14
CA GLU A 14 -0.45 -21.87 11.59
C GLU A 14 -0.70 -20.89 12.76
N ALA A 15 -0.12 -19.69 12.67
CA ALA A 15 -0.32 -18.66 13.69
C ALA A 15 -1.82 -18.41 13.85
N HIS A 16 -2.30 -18.37 15.10
CA HIS A 16 -3.72 -18.18 15.39
C HIS A 16 -4.21 -16.93 14.65
N TRP A 17 -5.37 -17.02 13.98
CA TRP A 17 -5.93 -15.92 13.17
C TRP A 17 -6.22 -14.65 14.00
N VAL A 18 -6.45 -14.79 15.31
CA VAL A 18 -6.55 -13.69 16.26
C VAL A 18 -5.13 -13.40 16.80
N ASN A 19 -4.44 -12.45 16.18
CA ASN A 19 -3.12 -11.98 16.62
C ASN A 19 -3.01 -10.46 16.42
N VAL A 20 -2.00 -9.86 17.04
CA VAL A 20 -1.79 -8.40 17.00
C VAL A 20 -1.71 -7.84 15.59
N PRO A 21 -0.93 -8.40 14.65
CA PRO A 21 -0.91 -7.92 13.26
C PRO A 21 -2.29 -7.91 12.60
N ASN A 22 -3.06 -8.98 12.70
CA ASN A 22 -4.39 -9.05 12.09
C ASN A 22 -5.36 -8.03 12.75
N GLY A 23 -5.24 -7.80 14.07
CA GLY A 23 -6.00 -6.77 14.76
C GLY A 23 -5.69 -5.36 14.24
N LEU A 24 -4.41 -5.07 13.97
CA LEU A 24 -3.99 -3.78 13.40
C LEU A 24 -4.48 -3.61 11.96
N THR A 25 -4.48 -4.67 11.15
CA THR A 25 -5.08 -4.66 9.81
C THR A 25 -6.59 -4.37 9.86
N ALA A 26 -7.32 -5.04 10.76
CA ALA A 26 -8.75 -4.79 10.95
C ALA A 26 -9.02 -3.35 11.42
N LEU A 27 -8.23 -2.84 12.37
CA LEU A 27 -8.32 -1.44 12.82
C LEU A 27 -8.11 -0.47 11.65
N ARG A 28 -7.11 -0.72 10.78
CA ARG A 28 -6.88 0.12 9.60
C ARG A 28 -8.07 0.11 8.66
N MET A 29 -8.69 -1.04 8.42
CA MET A 29 -9.90 -1.12 7.60
C MET A 29 -11.05 -0.30 8.17
N LEU A 30 -11.20 -0.24 9.50
CA LEU A 30 -12.17 0.63 10.17
C LEU A 30 -11.78 2.12 10.09
N LEU A 31 -10.49 2.42 10.11
CA LEU A 31 -10.01 3.81 10.01
C LEU A 31 -10.23 4.41 8.60
N VAL A 32 -10.31 3.61 7.54
CA VAL A 32 -10.57 4.11 6.17
C VAL A 32 -11.90 4.88 6.08
N PRO A 33 -13.06 4.34 6.47
CA PRO A 33 -14.31 5.08 6.43
C PRO A 33 -14.34 6.25 7.42
N VAL A 34 -13.69 6.13 8.59
CA VAL A 34 -13.57 7.23 9.55
C VAL A 34 -12.74 8.38 8.95
N PHE A 35 -11.63 8.06 8.33
CA PHE A 35 -10.80 9.03 7.60
C PHE A 35 -11.60 9.74 6.50
N ALA A 36 -12.34 8.98 5.68
CA ALA A 36 -13.18 9.53 4.62
C ALA A 36 -14.22 10.49 5.19
N TRP A 37 -14.90 10.09 6.26
CA TRP A 37 -15.90 10.94 6.92
C TRP A 37 -15.27 12.22 7.46
N VAL A 38 -14.16 12.13 8.17
CA VAL A 38 -13.46 13.32 8.72
C VAL A 38 -13.03 14.27 7.61
N LEU A 39 -12.43 13.75 6.52
CA LEU A 39 -11.95 14.58 5.42
C LEU A 39 -13.08 15.27 4.65
N LEU A 40 -14.19 14.55 4.40
CA LEU A 40 -15.25 15.03 3.52
C LEU A 40 -16.32 15.85 4.25
N SER A 41 -16.49 15.71 5.57
CA SER A 41 -17.52 16.42 6.32
C SER A 41 -17.25 17.93 6.42
N HIS A 42 -15.99 18.32 6.61
CA HIS A 42 -15.61 19.73 6.76
C HIS A 42 -14.28 20.02 6.03
N PRO A 43 -14.27 19.97 4.68
CA PRO A 43 -13.03 19.98 3.88
C PRO A 43 -12.23 21.27 3.99
N HIS A 44 -12.86 22.39 4.34
CA HIS A 44 -12.22 23.70 4.47
C HIS A 44 -11.94 24.12 5.92
N ASN A 45 -12.17 23.23 6.89
CA ASN A 45 -11.87 23.47 8.30
C ASN A 45 -10.50 22.90 8.66
N ASP A 46 -9.57 23.74 9.09
CA ASP A 46 -8.19 23.35 9.39
C ASP A 46 -8.10 22.27 10.46
N SER A 47 -8.90 22.33 11.50
CA SER A 47 -8.90 21.31 12.58
C SER A 47 -9.31 19.94 12.04
N TRP A 48 -10.28 19.85 11.15
CA TRP A 48 -10.71 18.63 10.52
C TRP A 48 -9.65 18.08 9.56
N ARG A 49 -8.96 18.95 8.84
CA ARG A 49 -7.83 18.58 7.97
C ARG A 49 -6.65 18.05 8.78
N TRP A 50 -6.30 18.65 9.91
CA TRP A 50 -5.30 18.15 10.83
C TRP A 50 -5.70 16.76 11.37
N MET A 51 -6.97 16.56 11.73
CA MET A 51 -7.48 15.28 12.22
C MET A 51 -7.41 14.20 11.12
N ALA A 52 -7.79 14.52 9.88
CA ALA A 52 -7.65 13.62 8.74
C ALA A 52 -6.18 13.23 8.50
N ALA A 53 -5.26 14.20 8.52
CA ALA A 53 -3.84 13.95 8.39
C ALA A 53 -3.30 13.03 9.51
N LEU A 54 -3.71 13.28 10.76
CA LEU A 54 -3.33 12.45 11.91
C LEU A 54 -3.81 11.01 11.75
N ILE A 55 -5.07 10.81 11.37
CA ILE A 55 -5.64 9.46 11.14
C ILE A 55 -4.85 8.75 10.02
N PHE A 56 -4.56 9.43 8.92
CA PHE A 56 -3.78 8.87 7.81
C PHE A 56 -2.37 8.46 8.24
N VAL A 57 -1.68 9.32 9.00
CA VAL A 57 -0.32 9.04 9.51
C VAL A 57 -0.32 7.86 10.47
N ILE A 58 -1.25 7.84 11.44
CA ILE A 58 -1.36 6.73 12.40
C ILE A 58 -1.62 5.41 11.66
N ALA A 59 -2.58 5.39 10.73
CA ALA A 59 -2.90 4.21 9.96
C ALA A 59 -1.72 3.73 9.10
N SER A 60 -0.97 4.67 8.49
CA SER A 60 0.23 4.36 7.69
C SER A 60 1.39 3.83 8.54
N ILE A 61 1.63 4.39 9.73
CA ILE A 61 2.66 3.91 10.65
C ILE A 61 2.29 2.51 11.17
N THR A 62 1.02 2.30 11.51
CA THR A 62 0.51 1.00 11.97
C THR A 62 0.81 -0.10 10.95
N ASP A 63 0.63 0.16 9.63
CA ASP A 63 0.97 -0.77 8.55
C ASP A 63 2.46 -1.17 8.54
N ILE A 64 3.34 -0.20 8.76
CA ILE A 64 4.78 -0.46 8.80
C ILE A 64 5.15 -1.32 10.01
N VAL A 65 4.51 -1.07 11.15
CA VAL A 65 4.78 -1.76 12.41
C VAL A 65 4.26 -3.19 12.37
N ASP A 66 2.99 -3.41 11.99
CA ASP A 66 2.39 -4.75 11.95
C ASP A 66 3.10 -5.67 10.96
N GLY A 67 3.45 -5.17 9.77
CA GLY A 67 4.23 -5.92 8.80
C GLY A 67 5.64 -6.30 9.29
N LYS A 68 6.30 -5.46 10.11
CA LYS A 68 7.59 -5.80 10.74
C LYS A 68 7.42 -6.82 11.85
N VAL A 69 6.42 -6.63 12.72
CA VAL A 69 6.10 -7.53 13.84
C VAL A 69 5.73 -8.92 13.32
N ALA A 70 4.82 -8.99 12.35
CA ALA A 70 4.39 -10.26 11.75
C ALA A 70 5.56 -11.07 11.20
N ARG A 71 6.49 -10.41 10.47
CA ARG A 71 7.69 -11.07 9.92
C ARG A 71 8.69 -11.48 10.99
N LYS A 72 8.92 -10.63 12.01
CA LYS A 72 9.90 -10.90 13.08
C LYS A 72 9.50 -12.08 13.97
N TYR A 73 8.20 -12.22 14.25
CA TYR A 73 7.67 -13.22 15.17
C TYR A 73 6.99 -14.41 14.48
N GLY A 74 7.06 -14.50 13.15
CA GLY A 74 6.43 -15.59 12.40
C GLY A 74 4.90 -15.62 12.48
N LEU A 75 4.26 -14.48 12.79
CA LEU A 75 2.81 -14.34 12.97
C LEU A 75 2.07 -14.08 11.65
N VAL A 76 2.67 -14.45 10.54
CA VAL A 76 2.09 -14.23 9.22
C VAL A 76 0.97 -15.23 8.97
N THR A 77 -0.27 -14.74 8.88
CA THR A 77 -1.47 -15.55 8.63
C THR A 77 -1.91 -15.45 7.16
N ARG A 78 -2.75 -16.41 6.71
CA ARG A 78 -3.41 -16.32 5.39
C ARG A 78 -4.31 -15.09 5.30
N PHE A 79 -4.99 -14.76 6.40
CA PHE A 79 -5.84 -13.56 6.50
C PHE A 79 -5.01 -12.28 6.29
N GLY A 80 -3.93 -12.07 7.05
CA GLY A 80 -3.06 -10.90 6.89
C GLY A 80 -2.49 -10.77 5.48
N LYS A 81 -1.96 -11.86 4.90
CA LYS A 81 -1.43 -11.87 3.53
C LYS A 81 -2.42 -11.34 2.48
N LEU A 82 -3.72 -11.58 2.67
CA LEU A 82 -4.77 -11.14 1.74
C LEU A 82 -5.22 -9.72 2.04
N TRP A 83 -5.45 -9.39 3.32
CA TRP A 83 -6.08 -8.14 3.72
C TRP A 83 -5.10 -6.97 3.86
N ASP A 84 -3.82 -7.21 4.23
CA ASP A 84 -2.84 -6.12 4.35
C ASP A 84 -2.69 -5.32 3.03
N PRO A 85 -2.50 -5.95 1.85
CA PRO A 85 -2.40 -5.20 0.61
C PRO A 85 -3.70 -4.47 0.22
N ILE A 86 -4.85 -4.98 0.65
CA ILE A 86 -6.15 -4.36 0.39
C ILE A 86 -6.33 -3.14 1.30
N ALA A 87 -6.04 -3.28 2.59
CA ALA A 87 -6.16 -2.21 3.57
C ALA A 87 -5.23 -1.02 3.27
N ASP A 88 -3.96 -1.29 2.91
CA ASP A 88 -2.99 -0.27 2.50
C ASP A 88 -3.49 0.52 1.28
N LYS A 89 -3.97 -0.18 0.25
CA LYS A 89 -4.50 0.47 -0.94
C LYS A 89 -5.83 1.16 -0.73
N ALA A 90 -6.67 0.66 0.17
CA ALA A 90 -7.92 1.31 0.52
C ALA A 90 -7.68 2.66 1.20
N LEU A 91 -6.73 2.73 2.15
CA LEU A 91 -6.37 3.97 2.83
C LEU A 91 -5.80 5.01 1.85
N THR A 92 -4.76 4.62 1.11
CA THR A 92 -4.10 5.50 0.13
C THR A 92 -5.05 5.91 -1.00
N GLY A 93 -5.85 4.98 -1.49
CA GLY A 93 -6.86 5.24 -2.53
C GLY A 93 -7.94 6.20 -2.04
N MET A 94 -8.45 6.00 -0.81
CA MET A 94 -9.43 6.91 -0.21
C MET A 94 -8.86 8.31 0.01
N ALA A 95 -7.59 8.42 0.40
CA ALA A 95 -6.93 9.72 0.56
C ALA A 95 -6.84 10.46 -0.78
N LEU A 96 -6.39 9.81 -1.85
CA LEU A 96 -6.31 10.42 -3.19
C LEU A 96 -7.69 10.80 -3.73
N VAL A 97 -8.68 9.91 -3.61
CA VAL A 97 -10.05 10.18 -4.03
C VAL A 97 -10.65 11.33 -3.22
N GLY A 98 -10.49 11.30 -1.89
CA GLY A 98 -10.99 12.36 -1.01
C GLY A 98 -10.38 13.72 -1.34
N LEU A 99 -9.05 13.80 -1.56
CA LEU A 99 -8.38 15.03 -1.99
C LEU A 99 -8.87 15.50 -3.36
N SER A 100 -9.21 14.60 -4.27
CA SER A 100 -9.78 14.99 -5.57
C SER A 100 -11.23 15.47 -5.45
N ILE A 101 -12.03 14.89 -4.57
CA ILE A 101 -13.41 15.33 -4.30
C ILE A 101 -13.43 16.75 -3.75
N ILE A 102 -12.54 17.07 -2.82
CA ILE A 102 -12.46 18.41 -2.22
C ILE A 102 -11.71 19.43 -3.10
N GLY A 103 -11.27 19.04 -4.30
CA GLY A 103 -10.63 19.93 -5.28
C GLY A 103 -9.15 20.23 -5.05
N GLU A 104 -8.50 19.58 -4.06
CA GLU A 104 -7.08 19.80 -3.76
C GLU A 104 -6.16 19.05 -4.73
N LEU A 105 -6.61 17.92 -5.28
CA LEU A 105 -5.83 17.09 -6.21
C LEU A 105 -6.58 16.90 -7.53
N PRO A 106 -5.95 17.13 -8.69
CA PRO A 106 -6.56 16.86 -9.99
C PRO A 106 -6.90 15.36 -10.15
N TRP A 107 -8.12 15.06 -10.60
CA TRP A 107 -8.62 13.69 -10.78
C TRP A 107 -7.73 12.79 -11.63
N TRP A 108 -7.09 13.33 -12.67
CA TRP A 108 -6.24 12.54 -13.54
C TRP A 108 -5.03 11.93 -12.79
N ILE A 109 -4.47 12.64 -11.78
CA ILE A 109 -3.38 12.12 -10.94
C ILE A 109 -3.90 10.91 -10.14
N THR A 110 -5.04 11.07 -9.50
CA THR A 110 -5.71 10.00 -8.74
C THR A 110 -5.97 8.79 -9.61
N ILE A 111 -6.52 8.98 -10.81
CA ILE A 111 -6.83 7.88 -11.73
C ILE A 111 -5.55 7.16 -12.16
N VAL A 112 -4.50 7.87 -12.56
CA VAL A 112 -3.21 7.27 -12.97
C VAL A 112 -2.62 6.44 -11.84
N VAL A 113 -2.61 6.98 -10.61
CA VAL A 113 -2.07 6.27 -9.45
C VAL A 113 -2.90 5.02 -9.15
N LEU A 114 -4.23 5.13 -9.07
CA LEU A 114 -5.11 4.00 -8.75
C LEU A 114 -5.05 2.90 -9.82
N VAL A 115 -5.11 3.26 -11.10
CA VAL A 115 -4.99 2.28 -12.20
C VAL A 115 -3.67 1.53 -12.13
N ARG A 116 -2.58 2.23 -11.83
CA ARG A 116 -1.28 1.59 -11.67
C ARG A 116 -1.23 0.70 -10.43
N GLU A 117 -1.73 1.14 -9.26
CA GLU A 117 -1.69 0.35 -8.03
C GLU A 117 -2.46 -0.98 -8.17
N TRP A 118 -3.68 -0.90 -8.66
CA TRP A 118 -4.51 -2.08 -8.88
C TRP A 118 -4.04 -2.90 -10.08
N GLY A 119 -3.60 -2.23 -11.16
CA GLY A 119 -3.07 -2.89 -12.36
C GLY A 119 -1.84 -3.74 -12.07
N ILE A 120 -0.86 -3.22 -11.33
CA ILE A 120 0.34 -3.99 -10.96
C ILE A 120 -0.01 -5.13 -9.99
N THR A 121 -0.97 -4.93 -9.10
CA THR A 121 -1.43 -6.01 -8.21
C THR A 121 -2.06 -7.14 -9.01
N LEU A 122 -2.95 -6.81 -9.93
CA LEU A 122 -3.57 -7.79 -10.82
C LEU A 122 -2.51 -8.49 -11.69
N LEU A 123 -1.60 -7.72 -12.27
CA LEU A 123 -0.50 -8.24 -13.09
C LEU A 123 0.34 -9.27 -12.32
N ARG A 124 0.67 -8.99 -11.06
CA ARG A 124 1.41 -9.93 -10.19
C ARG A 124 0.64 -11.23 -10.00
N PHE A 125 -0.67 -11.18 -9.75
CA PHE A 125 -1.51 -12.38 -9.64
C PHE A 125 -1.52 -13.20 -10.93
N LEU A 126 -1.67 -12.54 -12.08
CA LEU A 126 -1.71 -13.21 -13.39
C LEU A 126 -0.38 -13.89 -13.75
N ILE A 127 0.75 -13.33 -13.29
CA ILE A 127 2.10 -13.80 -13.62
C ILE A 127 2.64 -14.83 -12.61
N LEU A 128 2.03 -14.99 -11.45
CA LEU A 128 2.47 -15.95 -10.42
C LEU A 128 2.71 -17.37 -10.99
N LYS A 129 1.93 -17.77 -11.99
CA LYS A 129 2.08 -19.07 -12.66
C LYS A 129 3.34 -19.18 -13.53
N TYR A 130 3.98 -18.08 -13.89
CA TYR A 130 5.19 -18.02 -14.72
C TYR A 130 6.45 -17.71 -13.91
N GLY A 131 6.31 -17.26 -12.65
CA GLY A 131 7.40 -16.94 -11.76
C GLY A 131 7.05 -15.87 -10.73
N VAL A 132 7.97 -15.66 -9.78
CA VAL A 132 7.79 -14.65 -8.72
C VAL A 132 8.56 -13.38 -9.10
N MET A 133 7.85 -12.26 -9.18
CA MET A 133 8.46 -10.94 -9.40
C MET A 133 9.08 -10.42 -8.11
N ALA A 134 10.36 -10.03 -8.18
CA ALA A 134 11.06 -9.44 -7.04
C ALA A 134 10.49 -8.04 -6.69
N ALA A 135 10.52 -7.70 -5.39
CA ALA A 135 10.17 -6.37 -4.95
C ALA A 135 11.28 -5.38 -5.35
N ASN A 136 10.96 -4.39 -6.20
CA ASN A 136 11.92 -3.37 -6.63
C ASN A 136 12.09 -2.28 -5.55
N ARG A 137 13.33 -1.80 -5.36
CA ARG A 137 13.66 -0.68 -4.46
C ARG A 137 12.90 0.61 -4.82
N GLY A 138 12.69 0.86 -6.11
CA GLY A 138 11.92 2.01 -6.60
C GLY A 138 10.47 2.02 -6.11
N GLY A 139 9.84 0.84 -5.96
CA GLY A 139 8.49 0.73 -5.42
C GLY A 139 8.37 1.20 -3.96
N LYS A 140 9.41 0.99 -3.13
CA LYS A 140 9.43 1.49 -1.74
C LYS A 140 9.54 3.02 -1.69
N LEU A 141 10.46 3.59 -2.47
CA LEU A 141 10.66 5.03 -2.55
C LEU A 141 9.38 5.74 -3.04
N LYS A 142 8.75 5.22 -4.08
CA LYS A 142 7.48 5.72 -4.59
C LYS A 142 6.41 5.78 -3.50
N THR A 143 6.23 4.71 -2.72
CA THR A 143 5.21 4.67 -1.65
C THR A 143 5.49 5.71 -0.59
N VAL A 144 6.75 5.88 -0.17
CA VAL A 144 7.14 6.91 0.81
C VAL A 144 6.86 8.30 0.27
N MET A 145 7.26 8.62 -0.96
CA MET A 145 7.02 9.94 -1.58
C MET A 145 5.52 10.22 -1.71
N GLN A 146 4.75 9.23 -2.11
CA GLN A 146 3.29 9.35 -2.22
C GLN A 146 2.63 9.60 -0.88
N SER A 147 3.03 8.90 0.19
CA SER A 147 2.50 9.12 1.55
C SER A 147 2.85 10.52 2.06
N ILE A 148 4.09 10.99 1.86
CA ILE A 148 4.50 12.34 2.22
C ILE A 148 3.67 13.38 1.46
N ALA A 149 3.50 13.22 0.15
CA ALA A 149 2.69 14.12 -0.66
C ALA A 149 1.24 14.17 -0.15
N ILE A 150 0.61 13.03 0.11
CA ILE A 150 -0.76 12.97 0.64
C ILE A 150 -0.86 13.73 1.96
N VAL A 151 0.07 13.54 2.90
CA VAL A 151 0.09 14.27 4.17
C VAL A 151 0.20 15.78 3.94
N MET A 152 1.07 16.21 3.03
CA MET A 152 1.23 17.63 2.70
C MET A 152 -0.05 18.24 2.08
N TYR A 153 -0.78 17.48 1.28
CA TYR A 153 -2.07 17.90 0.72
C TYR A 153 -3.22 17.89 1.75
N LEU A 154 -3.15 17.00 2.75
CA LEU A 154 -4.14 16.98 3.84
C LEU A 154 -3.97 18.14 4.80
N LEU A 155 -2.74 18.58 5.05
CA LEU A 155 -2.45 19.65 5.99
C LEU A 155 -2.81 21.04 5.42
N PRO A 156 -3.38 21.95 6.20
CA PRO A 156 -3.60 23.34 5.81
C PRO A 156 -2.26 24.11 5.87
N LEU A 157 -1.41 23.88 4.89
CA LEU A 157 -0.07 24.45 4.84
C LEU A 157 -0.07 25.84 4.18
N PRO A 158 0.88 26.72 4.56
CA PRO A 158 1.09 27.97 3.84
C PRO A 158 1.49 27.71 2.39
N SER A 159 1.18 28.67 1.50
CA SER A 159 1.30 28.51 0.04
C SER A 159 2.66 28.01 -0.43
N TRP A 160 3.76 28.41 0.20
CA TRP A 160 5.11 27.95 -0.19
C TRP A 160 5.34 26.46 0.13
N LEU A 161 4.82 25.94 1.26
CA LEU A 161 4.87 24.51 1.58
C LEU A 161 3.90 23.70 0.71
N HIS A 162 2.78 24.26 0.32
CA HIS A 162 1.88 23.62 -0.64
C HIS A 162 2.58 23.37 -1.98
N VAL A 163 3.37 24.33 -2.48
CA VAL A 163 4.19 24.18 -3.69
C VAL A 163 5.18 22.99 -3.54
N VAL A 164 5.80 22.84 -2.36
CA VAL A 164 6.66 21.67 -2.08
C VAL A 164 5.85 20.38 -2.16
N GLY A 165 4.64 20.37 -1.60
CA GLY A 165 3.72 19.20 -1.69
C GLY A 165 3.40 18.83 -3.14
N VAL A 166 3.16 19.83 -4.00
CA VAL A 166 2.95 19.64 -5.44
C VAL A 166 4.18 18.99 -6.08
N VAL A 167 5.38 19.50 -5.80
CA VAL A 167 6.62 18.92 -6.34
C VAL A 167 6.81 17.47 -5.87
N VAL A 168 6.58 17.18 -4.59
CA VAL A 168 6.69 15.81 -4.05
C VAL A 168 5.66 14.88 -4.70
N MET A 169 4.43 15.36 -4.96
CA MET A 169 3.41 14.58 -5.68
C MET A 169 3.83 14.27 -7.12
N TRP A 170 4.43 15.23 -7.84
CA TRP A 170 4.96 14.99 -9.16
C TRP A 170 6.09 13.97 -9.16
N VAL A 171 7.01 14.05 -8.20
CA VAL A 171 8.07 13.03 -8.04
C VAL A 171 7.47 11.66 -7.77
N ALA A 172 6.49 11.57 -6.87
CA ALA A 172 5.77 10.32 -6.58
C ALA A 172 5.07 9.76 -7.83
N LEU A 173 4.45 10.63 -8.63
CA LEU A 173 3.78 10.24 -9.88
C LEU A 173 4.76 9.71 -10.91
N ILE A 174 5.88 10.41 -11.14
CA ILE A 174 6.94 9.97 -12.06
C ILE A 174 7.47 8.59 -11.63
N LEU A 175 7.81 8.44 -10.35
CA LEU A 175 8.26 7.14 -9.81
C LEU A 175 7.19 6.06 -9.96
N THR A 176 5.91 6.43 -9.80
CA THR A 176 4.77 5.53 -9.99
C THR A 176 4.70 5.00 -11.41
N VAL A 177 4.84 5.87 -12.41
CA VAL A 177 4.80 5.49 -13.83
C VAL A 177 6.05 4.67 -14.19
N LEU A 178 7.24 5.14 -13.86
CA LEU A 178 8.50 4.45 -14.19
C LEU A 178 8.54 3.04 -13.60
N THR A 179 8.21 2.91 -12.30
CA THR A 179 8.17 1.58 -11.67
C THR A 179 7.04 0.71 -12.22
N GLY A 180 5.94 1.31 -12.68
CA GLY A 180 4.87 0.58 -13.36
C GLY A 180 5.33 -0.04 -14.67
N LEU A 181 6.02 0.74 -15.50
CA LEU A 181 6.58 0.27 -16.76
C LEU A 181 7.63 -0.83 -16.56
N ASP A 182 8.50 -0.67 -15.54
CA ASP A 182 9.49 -1.68 -15.17
C ASP A 182 8.83 -3.02 -14.80
N TYR A 183 7.77 -2.99 -13.99
CA TYR A 183 7.00 -4.20 -13.66
C TYR A 183 6.32 -4.83 -14.88
N CYS A 184 5.77 -4.04 -15.80
CA CYS A 184 5.20 -4.55 -17.05
C CYS A 184 6.26 -5.24 -17.92
N TRP A 185 7.46 -4.65 -17.99
CA TRP A 185 8.59 -5.21 -18.72
C TRP A 185 9.08 -6.52 -18.10
N GLU A 186 9.24 -6.57 -16.78
CA GLU A 186 9.63 -7.79 -16.06
C GLU A 186 8.60 -8.91 -16.28
N ALA A 187 7.31 -8.57 -16.22
CA ALA A 187 6.21 -9.48 -16.47
C ALA A 187 6.27 -10.07 -17.89
N TYR A 188 6.50 -9.23 -18.90
CA TYR A 188 6.67 -9.67 -20.27
C TYR A 188 7.86 -10.62 -20.43
N ARG A 189 9.00 -10.31 -19.82
CA ARG A 189 10.21 -11.16 -19.86
C ARG A 189 9.97 -12.52 -19.21
N LEU A 190 9.31 -12.56 -18.04
CA LEU A 190 8.99 -13.82 -17.35
C LEU A 190 8.08 -14.69 -18.21
N ARG A 191 7.02 -14.11 -18.77
CA ARG A 191 6.12 -14.84 -19.68
C ARG A 191 6.84 -15.37 -20.90
N LYS A 192 7.70 -14.57 -21.54
CA LYS A 192 8.45 -14.98 -22.73
C LYS A 192 9.39 -16.14 -22.42
N LYS A 193 10.10 -16.12 -21.27
CA LYS A 193 10.99 -17.22 -20.86
C LYS A 193 10.21 -18.51 -20.60
N ALA A 194 9.05 -18.44 -19.94
CA ALA A 194 8.24 -19.61 -19.65
C ALA A 194 7.56 -20.24 -20.88
N LEU A 195 7.45 -19.51 -21.99
CA LEU A 195 6.90 -20.04 -23.25
C LEU A 195 7.98 -20.52 -24.23
N ALA A 196 9.25 -20.22 -23.96
CA ALA A 196 10.39 -20.59 -24.82
C ALA A 196 11.18 -21.79 -24.28
N GLY A 197 10.89 -22.29 -23.10
CA GLY A 197 11.46 -23.50 -22.51
C GLY A 197 10.40 -24.54 -22.24
#